data_81b19050ab25af57aacd894e2ba56ad8
#
_entry.id   81b19050ab25af57aacd894e2ba56ad8
#
_cell.length_a   1.000
_cell.length_b   1.000
_cell.length_c   1.000
_cell.angle_alpha   90.00
_cell.angle_beta   90.00
_cell.angle_gamma   90.00
#
_symmetry.space_group_name_H-M   'P 1'
#
loop_
_entity.id
_entity.type
_entity.pdbx_description
1 polymer ?
#
loop_
_entity_poly.entity_id
_entity_poly.type
_entity_poly.pdbx_seq_one_letter_code
_entity_poly.pdbx_strand_id
1 'polypeptide(L)'
;METAATLESHLGYWLRLVSNQISATFARALQERALSVAEWVALAQIDAAPGSSCAELSGAMGVTRGAISKVLDKLEGKEWISRTLKPADSRVQVLTLTRRGRRLLPELARIADANDARFLGVLSADERATLRRLLHKVAAAHRINAMPLD
;
A
#
# COMPACT_ATOMS: atom_id res chain seq x y z
N MET A 1 -18.83 -28.43 31.15
CA MET A 1 -18.93 -28.49 29.68
C MET A 1 -18.23 -27.27 29.11
N GLU A 2 -17.09 -27.48 28.53
CA GLU A 2 -16.40 -26.43 27.79
C GLU A 2 -17.23 -26.16 26.53
N THR A 3 -17.85 -24.97 26.45
CA THR A 3 -18.52 -24.54 25.23
C THR A 3 -17.48 -24.39 24.15
N ALA A 4 -17.62 -25.15 23.07
CA ALA A 4 -16.74 -25.03 21.91
C ALA A 4 -16.66 -23.57 21.46
N ALA A 5 -15.43 -23.04 21.32
CA ALA A 5 -15.22 -21.67 20.85
C ALA A 5 -15.84 -21.51 19.47
N THR A 6 -16.71 -20.51 19.30
CA THR A 6 -17.29 -20.17 18.01
C THR A 6 -16.28 -19.31 17.21
N LEU A 7 -16.42 -19.26 15.88
CA LEU A 7 -15.57 -18.38 15.04
C LEU A 7 -15.58 -16.93 15.56
N GLU A 8 -16.73 -16.46 15.97
CA GLU A 8 -16.96 -15.08 16.43
C GLU A 8 -16.29 -14.78 17.78
N SER A 9 -15.89 -15.80 18.55
CA SER A 9 -15.13 -15.59 19.80
C SER A 9 -13.67 -15.22 19.57
N HIS A 10 -13.18 -15.33 18.33
CA HIS A 10 -11.80 -15.03 17.97
C HIS A 10 -11.66 -13.62 17.37
N LEU A 11 -10.83 -12.80 17.97
CA LEU A 11 -10.55 -11.43 17.46
C LEU A 11 -9.96 -11.46 16.05
N GLY A 12 -9.11 -12.45 15.74
CA GLY A 12 -8.54 -12.62 14.39
C GLY A 12 -9.58 -12.83 13.30
N TYR A 13 -10.69 -13.48 13.62
CA TYR A 13 -11.82 -13.62 12.69
C TYR A 13 -12.40 -12.26 12.30
N TRP A 14 -12.67 -11.39 13.28
CA TRP A 14 -13.21 -10.05 13.03
C TRP A 14 -12.25 -9.15 12.28
N LEU A 15 -10.96 -9.20 12.64
CA LEU A 15 -9.91 -8.45 11.93
C LEU A 15 -9.87 -8.85 10.46
N ARG A 16 -9.88 -10.15 10.18
CA ARG A 16 -9.86 -10.66 8.80
C ARG A 16 -11.12 -10.30 8.03
N LEU A 17 -12.30 -10.47 8.66
CA LEU A 17 -13.59 -10.16 8.04
C LEU A 17 -13.65 -8.70 7.59
N VAL A 18 -13.31 -7.78 8.49
CA VAL A 18 -13.32 -6.34 8.22
C VAL A 18 -12.22 -5.97 7.22
N SER A 19 -11.00 -6.45 7.44
CA SER A 19 -9.85 -6.17 6.56
C SER A 19 -10.08 -6.63 5.13
N ASN A 20 -10.61 -7.83 4.92
CA ASN A 20 -10.90 -8.34 3.57
C ASN A 20 -11.88 -7.43 2.83
N GLN A 21 -12.90 -6.93 3.51
CA GLN A 21 -13.90 -6.06 2.90
C GLN A 21 -13.34 -4.67 2.57
N ILE A 22 -12.54 -4.11 3.48
CA ILE A 22 -11.85 -2.83 3.27
C ILE A 22 -10.92 -2.94 2.07
N SER A 23 -10.07 -3.97 2.03
CA SER A 23 -9.08 -4.19 0.96
C SER A 23 -9.74 -4.41 -0.39
N ALA A 24 -10.77 -5.26 -0.46
CA ALA A 24 -11.48 -5.53 -1.71
C ALA A 24 -12.16 -4.28 -2.28
N THR A 25 -12.73 -3.45 -1.43
CA THR A 25 -13.39 -2.21 -1.85
C THR A 25 -12.37 -1.19 -2.35
N PHE A 26 -11.25 -1.05 -1.65
CA PHE A 26 -10.16 -0.18 -2.06
C PHE A 26 -9.53 -0.62 -3.39
N ALA A 27 -9.20 -1.89 -3.54
CA ALA A 27 -8.65 -2.44 -4.78
C ALA A 27 -9.58 -2.19 -5.98
N ARG A 28 -10.89 -2.33 -5.79
CA ARG A 28 -11.88 -2.05 -6.83
C ARG A 28 -11.90 -0.57 -7.23
N ALA A 29 -11.84 0.34 -6.25
CA ALA A 29 -11.79 1.77 -6.49
C ALA A 29 -10.52 2.20 -7.27
N LEU A 30 -9.38 1.59 -6.96
CA LEU A 30 -8.14 1.79 -7.73
C LEU A 30 -8.26 1.23 -9.15
N GLN A 31 -8.90 0.08 -9.31
CA GLN A 31 -9.08 -0.56 -10.61
C GLN A 31 -9.89 0.31 -11.59
N GLU A 32 -10.86 1.09 -11.09
CA GLU A 32 -11.59 2.09 -11.89
C GLU A 32 -10.66 3.18 -12.47
N ARG A 33 -9.48 3.36 -11.91
CA ARG A 33 -8.41 4.25 -12.38
C ARG A 33 -7.30 3.51 -13.13
N ALA A 34 -7.56 2.24 -13.52
CA ALA A 34 -6.58 1.35 -14.15
C ALA A 34 -5.30 1.16 -13.30
N LEU A 35 -5.45 1.11 -11.98
CA LEU A 35 -4.37 0.95 -11.02
C LEU A 35 -4.56 -0.32 -10.18
N SER A 36 -3.47 -1.00 -9.86
CA SER A 36 -3.44 -2.02 -8.81
C SER A 36 -2.98 -1.43 -7.47
N VAL A 37 -3.23 -2.15 -6.38
CA VAL A 37 -2.70 -1.77 -5.06
C VAL A 37 -1.17 -1.72 -5.07
N ALA A 38 -0.51 -2.69 -5.69
CA ALA A 38 0.94 -2.71 -5.83
C ALA A 38 1.49 -1.49 -6.60
N GLU A 39 0.81 -1.08 -7.66
CA GLU A 39 1.16 0.13 -8.43
C GLU A 39 1.00 1.39 -7.57
N TRP A 40 -0.07 1.50 -6.81
CA TRP A 40 -0.27 2.62 -5.89
C TRP A 40 0.81 2.69 -4.81
N VAL A 41 1.13 1.56 -4.17
CA VAL A 41 2.19 1.48 -3.16
C VAL A 41 3.54 1.87 -3.76
N ALA A 42 3.85 1.39 -4.98
CA ALA A 42 5.09 1.76 -5.68
C ALA A 42 5.17 3.27 -5.95
N LEU A 43 4.10 3.89 -6.44
CA LEU A 43 4.05 5.34 -6.65
C LEU A 43 4.28 6.11 -5.34
N ALA A 44 3.63 5.71 -4.25
CA ALA A 44 3.79 6.32 -2.94
C ALA A 44 5.23 6.19 -2.40
N GLN A 45 5.86 5.03 -2.59
CA GLN A 45 7.25 4.80 -2.18
C GLN A 45 8.24 5.61 -3.02
N ILE A 46 8.03 5.71 -4.33
CA ILE A 46 8.87 6.54 -5.20
C ILE A 46 8.76 8.02 -4.84
N ASP A 47 7.56 8.48 -4.49
CA ASP A 47 7.34 9.86 -4.01
C ASP A 47 8.05 10.13 -2.67
N ALA A 48 7.98 9.18 -1.75
CA ALA A 48 8.61 9.29 -0.44
C ALA A 48 10.16 9.26 -0.51
N ALA A 49 10.72 8.56 -1.50
CA ALA A 49 12.16 8.42 -1.69
C ALA A 49 12.54 8.60 -3.17
N PRO A 50 12.48 9.84 -3.69
CA PRO A 50 12.84 10.12 -5.09
C PRO A 50 14.29 9.73 -5.37
N GLY A 51 14.54 9.11 -6.51
CA GLY A 51 15.87 8.67 -6.89
C GLY A 51 16.26 7.30 -6.33
N SER A 52 15.31 6.56 -5.72
CA SER A 52 15.53 5.17 -5.30
C SER A 52 15.81 4.28 -6.50
N SER A 53 16.66 3.28 -6.29
CA SER A 53 16.87 2.21 -7.27
C SER A 53 15.72 1.19 -7.25
N CYS A 54 15.64 0.39 -8.29
CA CYS A 54 14.72 -0.76 -8.32
C CYS A 54 14.96 -1.73 -7.15
N ALA A 55 16.22 -1.96 -6.77
CA ALA A 55 16.58 -2.82 -5.65
C ALA A 55 16.10 -2.26 -4.31
N GLU A 56 16.27 -0.95 -4.09
CA GLU A 56 15.80 -0.27 -2.87
C GLU A 56 14.27 -0.31 -2.78
N LEU A 57 13.57 -0.07 -3.89
CA LEU A 57 12.11 -0.15 -3.93
C LEU A 57 11.60 -1.58 -3.69
N SER A 58 12.23 -2.57 -4.31
CA SER A 58 11.94 -4.00 -4.11
C SER A 58 12.08 -4.38 -2.64
N GLY A 59 13.16 -3.95 -1.98
CA GLY A 59 13.38 -4.17 -0.56
C GLY A 59 12.34 -3.48 0.32
N ALA A 60 12.01 -2.24 0.03
CA ALA A 60 10.99 -1.48 0.78
C ALA A 60 9.60 -2.10 0.68
N MET A 61 9.24 -2.62 -0.50
CA MET A 61 7.93 -3.25 -0.73
C MET A 61 7.89 -4.74 -0.33
N GLY A 62 9.04 -5.35 -0.03
CA GLY A 62 9.10 -6.78 0.34
C GLY A 62 8.78 -7.72 -0.81
N VAL A 63 9.06 -7.34 -2.04
CA VAL A 63 8.79 -8.12 -3.26
C VAL A 63 10.08 -8.50 -3.98
N THR A 64 9.99 -9.49 -4.88
CA THR A 64 11.12 -9.87 -5.74
C THR A 64 11.40 -8.79 -6.79
N ARG A 65 12.65 -8.77 -7.31
CA ARG A 65 13.00 -7.88 -8.42
C ARG A 65 12.16 -8.12 -9.68
N GLY A 66 11.80 -9.36 -9.95
CA GLY A 66 10.93 -9.71 -11.07
C GLY A 66 9.51 -9.14 -10.91
N ALA A 67 8.96 -9.22 -9.71
CA ALA A 67 7.63 -8.66 -9.40
C ALA A 67 7.63 -7.14 -9.51
N ILE A 68 8.63 -6.46 -8.91
CA ILE A 68 8.70 -5.00 -9.00
C ILE A 68 8.96 -4.52 -10.42
N SER A 69 9.75 -5.24 -11.21
CA SER A 69 10.01 -4.88 -12.60
C SER A 69 8.72 -4.82 -13.43
N LYS A 70 7.81 -5.79 -13.24
CA LYS A 70 6.50 -5.79 -13.90
C LYS A 70 5.64 -4.59 -13.49
N VAL A 71 5.64 -4.22 -12.23
CA VAL A 71 4.93 -3.05 -11.72
C VAL A 71 5.50 -1.78 -12.35
N LEU A 72 6.81 -1.64 -12.35
CA LEU A 72 7.50 -0.47 -12.91
C LEU A 72 7.29 -0.33 -14.42
N ASP A 73 7.29 -1.45 -15.16
CA ASP A 73 7.01 -1.44 -16.60
C ASP A 73 5.61 -0.89 -16.90
N LYS A 74 4.62 -1.28 -16.09
CA LYS A 74 3.26 -0.74 -16.21
C LYS A 74 3.19 0.75 -15.90
N LEU A 75 3.86 1.19 -14.82
CA LEU A 75 3.88 2.59 -14.42
C LEU A 75 4.61 3.48 -15.44
N GLU A 76 5.70 3.00 -16.00
CA GLU A 76 6.44 3.70 -17.05
C GLU A 76 5.61 3.76 -18.36
N GLY A 77 4.95 2.67 -18.72
CA GLY A 77 4.04 2.63 -19.88
C GLY A 77 2.86 3.60 -19.75
N LYS A 78 2.43 3.91 -18.54
CA LYS A 78 1.41 4.93 -18.24
C LYS A 78 1.98 6.34 -18.09
N GLU A 79 3.29 6.50 -18.26
CA GLU A 79 4.03 7.76 -18.12
C GLU A 79 3.90 8.39 -16.70
N TRP A 80 3.75 7.59 -15.68
CA TRP A 80 3.66 8.07 -14.30
C TRP A 80 4.99 8.09 -13.58
N ILE A 81 5.95 7.28 -14.03
CA ILE A 81 7.34 7.27 -13.55
C ILE A 81 8.31 7.41 -14.71
N SER A 82 9.52 7.82 -14.40
CA SER A 82 10.67 7.76 -15.29
C SER A 82 11.83 7.00 -14.62
N ARG A 83 12.58 6.29 -15.44
CA ARG A 83 13.82 5.60 -15.06
C ARG A 83 14.98 6.34 -15.72
N THR A 84 15.90 6.84 -14.93
CA THR A 84 17.09 7.53 -15.41
C THR A 84 18.34 6.86 -14.83
N LEU A 85 19.45 6.97 -15.55
CA LEU A 85 20.72 6.45 -15.05
C LEU A 85 21.26 7.34 -13.94
N LYS A 86 21.79 6.72 -12.89
CA LYS A 86 22.43 7.46 -11.80
C LYS A 86 23.70 8.16 -12.30
N PRO A 87 23.86 9.48 -12.09
CA PRO A 87 25.04 10.21 -12.58
C PRO A 87 26.37 9.63 -12.09
N ALA A 88 26.41 9.11 -10.86
CA ALA A 88 27.60 8.53 -10.26
C ALA A 88 27.89 7.09 -10.69
N ASP A 89 26.88 6.34 -11.15
CA ASP A 89 27.02 4.96 -11.63
C ASP A 89 25.96 4.66 -12.70
N SER A 90 26.37 4.67 -13.95
CA SER A 90 25.50 4.43 -15.12
C SER A 90 24.89 3.01 -15.21
N ARG A 91 25.31 2.10 -14.31
CA ARG A 91 24.71 0.76 -14.21
C ARG A 91 23.47 0.74 -13.31
N VAL A 92 23.22 1.82 -12.56
CA VAL A 92 22.09 1.93 -11.64
C VAL A 92 21.05 2.87 -12.22
N GLN A 93 19.84 2.36 -12.40
CA GLN A 93 18.67 3.17 -12.73
C GLN A 93 18.02 3.69 -11.45
N VAL A 94 17.64 4.95 -11.47
CA VAL A 94 16.88 5.60 -10.39
C VAL A 94 15.47 5.95 -10.85
N LEU A 95 14.54 5.89 -9.91
CA LEU A 95 13.12 6.05 -10.15
C LEU A 95 12.66 7.41 -9.64
N THR A 96 11.90 8.10 -10.46
CA THR A 96 11.26 9.36 -10.08
C THR A 96 9.84 9.41 -10.66
N LEU A 97 8.96 10.13 -9.98
CA LEU A 97 7.64 10.43 -10.53
C LEU A 97 7.77 11.45 -11.66
N THR A 98 7.03 11.25 -12.72
CA THR A 98 6.79 12.29 -13.72
C THR A 98 5.86 13.36 -13.14
N ARG A 99 5.72 14.49 -13.84
CA ARG A 99 4.70 15.51 -13.51
C ARG A 99 3.29 14.91 -13.49
N ARG A 100 3.01 13.99 -14.41
CA ARG A 100 1.74 13.27 -14.50
C ARG A 100 1.52 12.34 -13.31
N GLY A 101 2.54 11.58 -12.90
CA GLY A 101 2.49 10.73 -11.72
C GLY A 101 2.27 11.52 -10.43
N ARG A 102 2.95 12.66 -10.26
CA ARG A 102 2.75 13.51 -9.08
C ARG A 102 1.35 14.08 -8.97
N ARG A 103 0.71 14.38 -10.09
CA ARG A 103 -0.69 14.86 -10.11
C ARG A 103 -1.70 13.80 -9.72
N LEU A 104 -1.36 12.53 -9.90
CA LEU A 104 -2.23 11.40 -9.57
C LEU A 104 -2.30 11.16 -8.05
N LEU A 105 -1.20 11.39 -7.32
CA LEU A 105 -1.11 11.06 -5.89
C LEU A 105 -2.22 11.68 -5.02
N PRO A 106 -2.57 12.97 -5.15
CA PRO A 106 -3.66 13.54 -4.35
C PRO A 106 -5.01 12.89 -4.64
N GLU A 107 -5.24 12.43 -5.86
CA GLU A 107 -6.45 11.72 -6.25
C GLU A 107 -6.51 10.33 -5.59
N LEU A 108 -5.39 9.61 -5.60
CA LEU A 108 -5.28 8.30 -4.95
C LEU A 108 -5.42 8.41 -3.43
N ALA A 109 -4.86 9.47 -2.83
CA ALA A 109 -5.05 9.75 -1.40
C ALA A 109 -6.53 9.94 -1.06
N ARG A 110 -7.29 10.68 -1.88
CA ARG A 110 -8.74 10.86 -1.67
C ARG A 110 -9.51 9.55 -1.78
N ILE A 111 -9.11 8.64 -2.67
CA ILE A 111 -9.71 7.30 -2.77
C ILE A 111 -9.48 6.52 -1.48
N ALA A 112 -8.26 6.54 -0.94
CA ALA A 112 -7.93 5.90 0.33
C ALA A 112 -8.71 6.52 1.50
N ASP A 113 -8.76 7.84 1.59
CA ASP A 113 -9.51 8.57 2.62
C ASP A 113 -11.02 8.26 2.56
N ALA A 114 -11.59 8.21 1.35
CA ALA A 114 -13.00 7.87 1.16
C ALA A 114 -13.30 6.41 1.57
N ASN A 115 -12.39 5.49 1.28
CA ASN A 115 -12.50 4.10 1.71
C ASN A 115 -12.45 3.98 3.23
N ASP A 116 -11.51 4.66 3.88
CA ASP A 116 -11.42 4.71 5.33
C ASP A 116 -12.68 5.32 5.96
N ALA A 117 -13.16 6.42 5.44
CA ALA A 117 -14.38 7.06 5.91
C ALA A 117 -15.61 6.15 5.79
N ARG A 118 -15.69 5.39 4.70
CA ARG A 118 -16.80 4.45 4.46
C ARG A 118 -16.90 3.37 5.55
N PHE A 119 -15.78 2.78 5.92
CA PHE A 119 -15.76 1.64 6.84
C PHE A 119 -15.53 2.06 8.29
N LEU A 120 -14.67 3.04 8.52
CA LEU A 120 -14.23 3.46 9.84
C LEU A 120 -14.90 4.77 10.31
N GLY A 121 -15.75 5.36 9.48
CA GLY A 121 -16.51 6.57 9.82
C GLY A 121 -17.54 6.38 10.92
N VAL A 122 -17.91 5.14 11.23
CA VAL A 122 -18.77 4.79 12.37
C VAL A 122 -18.06 4.94 13.72
N LEU A 123 -16.74 5.00 13.70
CA LEU A 123 -15.90 5.18 14.90
C LEU A 123 -15.67 6.66 15.16
N SER A 124 -15.66 7.05 16.44
CA SER A 124 -15.21 8.38 16.83
C SER A 124 -13.72 8.60 16.54
N ALA A 125 -13.26 9.84 16.60
CA ALA A 125 -11.85 10.16 16.44
C ALA A 125 -10.96 9.42 17.45
N ASP A 126 -11.39 9.34 18.70
CA ASP A 126 -10.65 8.66 19.79
C ASP A 126 -10.63 7.14 19.58
N GLU A 127 -11.74 6.55 19.12
CA GLU A 127 -11.81 5.13 18.79
C GLU A 127 -10.89 4.77 17.62
N ARG A 128 -10.85 5.59 16.57
CA ARG A 128 -9.91 5.40 15.45
C ARG A 128 -8.45 5.53 15.89
N ALA A 129 -8.14 6.51 16.73
CA ALA A 129 -6.79 6.68 17.29
C ALA A 129 -6.39 5.47 18.14
N THR A 130 -7.30 4.97 18.97
CA THR A 130 -7.09 3.77 19.79
C THR A 130 -6.88 2.53 18.93
N LEU A 131 -7.73 2.31 17.93
CA LEU A 131 -7.59 1.18 16.99
C LEU A 131 -6.21 1.22 16.30
N ARG A 132 -5.82 2.36 15.75
CA ARG A 132 -4.50 2.54 15.12
C ARG A 132 -3.37 2.20 16.08
N ARG A 133 -3.41 2.71 17.29
CA ARG A 133 -2.40 2.45 18.33
C ARG A 133 -2.30 0.96 18.67
N LEU A 134 -3.44 0.27 18.78
CA LEU A 134 -3.47 -1.18 19.07
C LEU A 134 -2.92 -1.99 17.92
N LEU A 135 -3.28 -1.67 16.67
CA LEU A 135 -2.73 -2.34 15.48
C LEU A 135 -1.22 -2.14 15.39
N HIS A 136 -0.72 -0.92 15.62
CA HIS A 136 0.73 -0.66 15.66
C HIS A 136 1.43 -1.45 16.76
N LYS A 137 0.83 -1.57 17.94
CA LYS A 137 1.38 -2.36 19.05
C LYS A 137 1.53 -3.84 18.67
N VAL A 138 0.52 -4.42 18.05
CA VAL A 138 0.56 -5.82 17.58
C VAL A 138 1.59 -5.98 16.48
N ALA A 139 1.60 -5.10 15.48
CA ALA A 139 2.55 -5.15 14.38
C ALA A 139 4.00 -5.06 14.87
N ALA A 140 4.30 -4.14 15.79
CA ALA A 140 5.64 -3.98 16.37
C ALA A 140 6.08 -5.21 17.17
N ALA A 141 5.20 -5.76 18.01
CA ALA A 141 5.50 -6.94 18.82
C ALA A 141 5.85 -8.17 17.99
N HIS A 142 5.24 -8.31 16.82
CA HIS A 142 5.43 -9.44 15.91
C HIS A 142 6.31 -9.11 14.70
N ARG A 143 6.92 -7.92 14.66
CA ARG A 143 7.78 -7.44 13.55
C ARG A 143 7.10 -7.52 12.17
N ILE A 144 5.81 -7.23 12.15
CA ILE A 144 5.02 -7.20 10.91
C ILE A 144 5.32 -5.88 10.21
N ASN A 145 6.06 -5.94 9.11
CA ASN A 145 6.50 -4.77 8.34
C ASN A 145 6.32 -4.96 6.82
N ALA A 146 5.79 -6.10 6.39
CA ALA A 146 5.46 -6.31 4.99
C ALA A 146 4.31 -5.39 4.57
N MET A 147 4.49 -4.71 3.44
CA MET A 147 3.44 -3.85 2.89
C MET A 147 2.32 -4.69 2.28
N PRO A 148 1.04 -4.37 2.53
CA PRO A 148 -0.09 -5.01 1.86
C PRO A 148 -0.13 -4.55 0.40
N LEU A 149 -0.13 -5.51 -0.55
CA LEU A 149 -0.04 -5.25 -1.99
C LEU A 149 -1.21 -5.83 -2.80
N ASP A 150 -2.18 -6.42 -2.12
CA ASP A 150 -3.38 -7.07 -2.65
C ASP A 150 -4.68 -6.49 -2.06
#